data_f189abf90bf8dff81b373afbb6dcf97c
#
_entry.id   f189abf90bf8dff81b373afbb6dcf97c
#
_cell.length_a   1.000
_cell.length_b   1.000
_cell.length_c   1.000
_cell.angle_alpha   90.00
_cell.angle_beta   90.00
_cell.angle_gamma   90.00
#
_symmetry.space_group_name_H-M   'P 1'
#
loop_
_entity.id
_entity.type
_entity.pdbx_description
1 polymer ?
#
loop_
_entity_poly.entity_id
_entity_poly.type
_entity_poly.pdbx_seq_one_letter_code
_entity_poly.pdbx_strand_id
1 'polypeptide(L)'
;NWFMKAIKLLGDIFVPIIPAIVASGFLMGIMNALDFMNNNGFLHISTTSSIYVFATLFSNIAYTFLQILIAFSAAKAFGANPYLGAVIGMIMIHPSLQNAYTVATEGVQQTQSVFFGLYHIDMVGYQGHVIPVVIAVWILSVLEKKLHKIVPEVLDLFVTPLVSVFVTGYLTLSIVGPIFVWAENAILGAIQW
;
A
#
# COMPACT_ATOMS: atom_id res chain seq x y z
N ASN A 1 10.29 -9.62 -25.20
CA ASN A 1 11.01 -9.94 -23.97
C ASN A 1 10.17 -9.55 -22.74
N TRP A 2 9.83 -10.57 -21.92
CA TRP A 2 8.98 -10.33 -20.73
C TRP A 2 9.65 -9.41 -19.71
N PHE A 3 10.99 -9.45 -19.61
CA PHE A 3 11.73 -8.61 -18.67
C PHE A 3 11.54 -7.13 -19.00
N MET A 4 11.65 -6.78 -20.28
CA MET A 4 11.42 -5.40 -20.71
C MET A 4 9.97 -4.96 -20.51
N LYS A 5 9.02 -5.88 -20.70
CA LYS A 5 7.61 -5.60 -20.43
C LYS A 5 7.36 -5.36 -18.95
N ALA A 6 8.03 -6.11 -18.07
CA ALA A 6 7.91 -5.90 -16.63
C ALA A 6 8.46 -4.55 -16.20
N ILE A 7 9.62 -4.14 -16.73
CA ILE A 7 10.21 -2.83 -16.44
C ILE A 7 9.28 -1.70 -16.91
N LYS A 8 8.73 -1.83 -18.13
CA LYS A 8 7.80 -0.85 -18.66
C LYS A 8 6.54 -0.75 -17.79
N LEU A 9 6.02 -1.87 -17.35
CA LEU A 9 4.84 -1.91 -16.47
C LEU A 9 5.12 -1.20 -15.15
N LEU A 10 6.27 -1.47 -14.54
CA LEU A 10 6.65 -0.76 -13.31
C LEU A 10 6.77 0.74 -13.53
N GLY A 11 7.34 1.14 -14.66
CA GLY A 11 7.40 2.55 -15.03
C GLY A 11 6.01 3.16 -15.18
N ASP A 12 5.10 2.46 -15.84
CA ASP A 12 3.72 2.92 -16.02
C ASP A 12 2.99 3.08 -14.69
N ILE A 13 3.33 2.26 -13.70
CA ILE A 13 2.75 2.35 -12.38
C ILE A 13 3.33 3.52 -11.58
N PHE A 14 4.67 3.67 -11.58
CA PHE A 14 5.35 4.60 -10.69
C PHE A 14 5.50 6.02 -11.24
N VAL A 15 5.67 6.18 -12.55
CA VAL A 15 5.89 7.51 -13.14
C VAL A 15 4.76 8.50 -12.80
N PRO A 16 3.48 8.12 -12.89
CA PRO A 16 2.40 9.07 -12.56
C PRO A 16 2.41 9.54 -11.10
N ILE A 17 2.98 8.77 -10.18
CA ILE A 17 3.01 9.15 -8.75
C ILE A 17 4.29 9.86 -8.33
N ILE A 18 5.28 9.97 -9.24
CA ILE A 18 6.54 10.65 -8.93
C ILE A 18 6.33 12.08 -8.43
N PRO A 19 5.48 12.92 -9.04
CA PRO A 19 5.29 14.28 -8.51
C PRO A 19 4.85 14.31 -7.05
N ALA A 20 3.97 13.39 -6.64
CA ALA A 20 3.51 13.32 -5.26
C ALA A 20 4.65 12.91 -4.32
N ILE A 21 5.45 11.92 -4.72
CA ILE A 21 6.59 11.46 -3.93
C ILE A 21 7.64 12.55 -3.81
N VAL A 22 7.93 13.26 -4.91
CA VAL A 22 8.93 14.34 -4.92
C VAL A 22 8.49 15.49 -4.01
N ALA A 23 7.22 15.90 -4.08
CA ALA A 23 6.72 16.98 -3.23
C ALA A 23 6.83 16.60 -1.75
N SER A 24 6.42 15.39 -1.41
CA SER A 24 6.48 14.90 -0.04
C SER A 24 7.93 14.78 0.44
N GLY A 25 8.80 14.23 -0.38
CA GLY A 25 10.22 14.07 -0.05
C GLY A 25 10.92 15.40 0.13
N PHE A 26 10.62 16.38 -0.73
CA PHE A 26 11.18 17.71 -0.61
C PHE A 26 10.77 18.39 0.70
N LEU A 27 9.49 18.30 1.06
CA LEU A 27 8.99 18.82 2.33
C LEU A 27 9.63 18.11 3.52
N MET A 28 9.79 16.78 3.44
CA MET A 28 10.48 16.02 4.50
C MET A 28 11.91 16.47 4.66
N GLY A 29 12.61 16.73 3.56
CA GLY A 29 13.98 17.25 3.59
C GLY A 29 14.06 18.61 4.28
N ILE A 30 13.14 19.52 3.96
CA ILE A 30 13.06 20.82 4.61
C ILE A 30 12.80 20.66 6.12
N MET A 31 11.84 19.80 6.49
CA MET A 31 11.50 19.60 7.90
C MET A 31 12.67 18.98 8.67
N ASN A 32 13.39 18.03 8.07
CA ASN A 32 14.58 17.44 8.69
C ASN A 32 15.68 18.47 8.91
N ALA A 33 15.87 19.37 7.93
CA ALA A 33 16.85 20.46 8.06
C ALA A 33 16.47 21.41 9.18
N LEU A 34 15.18 21.78 9.29
CA LEU A 34 14.70 22.64 10.37
C LEU A 34 14.87 21.98 11.74
N ASP A 35 14.58 20.69 11.86
CA ASP A 35 14.78 19.94 13.09
C ASP A 35 16.25 19.91 13.50
N PHE A 36 17.15 19.69 12.53
CA PHE A 36 18.58 19.70 12.78
C PHE A 36 19.04 21.07 13.29
N MET A 37 18.61 22.14 12.64
CA MET A 37 18.98 23.51 13.04
C MET A 37 18.40 23.86 14.41
N ASN A 38 17.17 23.45 14.68
CA ASN A 38 16.52 23.70 15.96
C ASN A 38 17.21 22.95 17.10
N ASN A 39 17.58 21.69 16.88
CA ASN A 39 18.26 20.87 17.89
C ASN A 39 19.69 21.34 18.18
N ASN A 40 20.35 21.99 17.21
CA ASN A 40 21.70 22.49 17.37
C ASN A 40 21.76 23.98 17.77
N GLY A 41 20.60 24.57 18.06
CA GLY A 41 20.56 25.94 18.55
C GLY A 41 20.68 27.03 17.51
N PHE A 42 20.71 26.71 16.22
CA PHE A 42 20.77 27.70 15.16
C PHE A 42 19.44 28.43 14.97
N LEU A 43 18.33 27.75 15.25
CA LEU A 43 16.98 28.29 15.20
C LEU A 43 16.22 27.91 16.45
N HIS A 44 15.24 28.72 16.80
CA HIS A 44 14.36 28.46 17.93
C HIS A 44 12.91 28.41 17.42
N ILE A 45 12.53 27.25 16.89
CA ILE A 45 11.19 27.01 16.36
C ILE A 45 10.44 26.10 17.33
N SER A 46 9.24 26.51 17.73
CA SER A 46 8.40 25.67 18.57
C SER A 46 7.85 24.49 17.77
N THR A 47 8.12 23.28 18.21
CA THR A 47 7.61 22.06 17.58
C THR A 47 6.10 21.91 17.77
N THR A 48 5.51 22.72 18.66
CA THR A 48 4.06 22.73 18.90
C THR A 48 3.34 23.82 18.11
N SER A 49 4.09 24.66 17.35
CA SER A 49 3.46 25.70 16.54
C SER A 49 2.58 25.06 15.45
N SER A 50 1.52 25.74 15.10
CA SER A 50 0.56 25.28 14.10
C SER A 50 1.21 25.02 12.75
N ILE A 51 2.06 25.92 12.30
CA ILE A 51 2.74 25.80 11.01
C ILE A 51 3.65 24.57 10.99
N TYR A 52 4.41 24.35 12.07
CA TYR A 52 5.32 23.20 12.17
C TYR A 52 4.54 21.88 12.13
N VAL A 53 3.46 21.78 12.89
CA VAL A 53 2.64 20.57 12.96
C VAL A 53 2.03 20.25 11.59
N PHE A 54 1.46 21.23 10.92
CA PHE A 54 0.85 21.03 9.61
C PHE A 54 1.89 20.75 8.53
N ALA A 55 3.04 21.39 8.57
CA ALA A 55 4.11 21.12 7.60
C ALA A 55 4.62 19.69 7.74
N THR A 56 4.78 19.20 8.97
CA THR A 56 5.18 17.82 9.22
C THR A 56 4.14 16.84 8.69
N LEU A 57 2.86 17.12 8.94
CA LEU A 57 1.76 16.31 8.44
C LEU A 57 1.80 16.24 6.90
N PHE A 58 1.92 17.39 6.24
CA PHE A 58 1.91 17.44 4.78
C PHE A 58 3.13 16.75 4.17
N SER A 59 4.28 16.80 4.85
CA SER A 59 5.50 16.17 4.34
C SER A 59 5.38 14.65 4.32
N ASN A 60 4.59 14.06 5.20
CA ASN A 60 4.45 12.62 5.33
C ASN A 60 3.30 12.03 4.52
N ILE A 61 2.41 12.88 3.98
CA ILE A 61 1.13 12.40 3.46
C ILE A 61 1.29 11.37 2.33
N ALA A 62 2.16 11.63 1.35
CA ALA A 62 2.34 10.73 0.22
C ALA A 62 2.95 9.40 0.63
N TYR A 63 3.89 9.42 1.58
CA TYR A 63 4.53 8.19 2.06
C TYR A 63 3.59 7.38 2.95
N THR A 64 2.79 8.04 3.77
CA THR A 64 1.84 7.36 4.65
C THR A 64 0.79 6.61 3.84
N PHE A 65 0.33 7.18 2.74
CA PHE A 65 -0.72 6.60 1.90
C PHE A 65 -0.19 6.15 0.54
N LEU A 66 1.10 5.83 0.47
CA LEU A 66 1.74 5.42 -0.78
C LEU A 66 1.06 4.20 -1.41
N GLN A 67 0.59 3.25 -0.60
CA GLN A 67 -0.08 2.06 -1.09
C GLN A 67 -1.33 2.41 -1.90
N ILE A 68 -2.06 3.45 -1.50
CA ILE A 68 -3.24 3.90 -2.23
C ILE A 68 -2.85 4.43 -3.61
N LEU A 69 -1.79 5.24 -3.67
CA LEU A 69 -1.30 5.79 -4.93
C LEU A 69 -0.83 4.69 -5.87
N ILE A 70 -0.05 3.74 -5.33
CA ILE A 70 0.46 2.60 -6.11
C ILE A 70 -0.70 1.74 -6.62
N ALA A 71 -1.68 1.47 -5.77
CA ALA A 71 -2.83 0.64 -6.13
C ALA A 71 -3.68 1.30 -7.24
N PHE A 72 -3.92 2.59 -7.13
CA PHE A 72 -4.66 3.35 -8.14
C PHE A 72 -3.93 3.31 -9.49
N SER A 73 -2.64 3.58 -9.46
CA SER A 73 -1.81 3.61 -10.67
C SER A 73 -1.69 2.22 -11.30
N ALA A 74 -1.50 1.19 -10.48
CA ALA A 74 -1.42 -0.20 -10.93
C ALA A 74 -2.74 -0.65 -11.58
N ALA A 75 -3.87 -0.27 -11.00
CA ALA A 75 -5.18 -0.59 -11.59
C ALA A 75 -5.33 0.01 -12.98
N LYS A 76 -4.89 1.25 -13.16
CA LYS A 76 -4.87 1.87 -14.49
C LYS A 76 -3.98 1.09 -15.45
N ALA A 77 -2.80 0.71 -15.03
CA ALA A 77 -1.84 -0.01 -15.86
C ALA A 77 -2.37 -1.39 -16.27
N PHE A 78 -3.08 -2.06 -15.38
CA PHE A 78 -3.66 -3.38 -15.66
C PHE A 78 -5.02 -3.32 -16.38
N GLY A 79 -5.58 -2.14 -16.56
CA GLY A 79 -6.89 -1.98 -17.21
C GLY A 79 -8.07 -2.25 -16.29
N ALA A 80 -7.87 -2.22 -15.00
CA ALA A 80 -8.94 -2.35 -14.00
C ALA A 80 -9.49 -0.96 -13.64
N ASN A 81 -10.58 -0.96 -12.86
CA ASN A 81 -11.14 0.28 -12.34
C ASN A 81 -10.18 0.89 -11.31
N PRO A 82 -9.64 2.09 -11.55
CA PRO A 82 -8.66 2.69 -10.61
C PRO A 82 -9.24 2.94 -9.22
N TYR A 83 -10.51 3.22 -9.11
CA TYR A 83 -11.15 3.48 -7.81
C TYR A 83 -11.21 2.20 -6.98
N LEU A 84 -11.49 1.07 -7.61
CA LEU A 84 -11.45 -0.23 -6.93
C LEU A 84 -10.03 -0.59 -6.51
N GLY A 85 -9.05 -0.27 -7.37
CA GLY A 85 -7.64 -0.41 -7.01
C GLY A 85 -7.29 0.38 -5.78
N ALA A 86 -7.71 1.65 -5.72
CA ALA A 86 -7.48 2.50 -4.56
C ALA A 86 -8.10 1.90 -3.30
N VAL A 87 -9.30 1.30 -3.39
CA VAL A 87 -9.94 0.64 -2.25
C VAL A 87 -9.09 -0.52 -1.74
N ILE A 88 -8.50 -1.30 -2.63
CA ILE A 88 -7.60 -2.39 -2.23
C ILE A 88 -6.39 -1.82 -1.47
N GLY A 89 -5.80 -0.74 -1.98
CA GLY A 89 -4.71 -0.07 -1.28
C GLY A 89 -5.10 0.41 0.11
N MET A 90 -6.30 0.96 0.24
CA MET A 90 -6.83 1.40 1.54
C MET A 90 -7.02 0.24 2.51
N ILE A 91 -7.48 -0.92 2.00
CA ILE A 91 -7.64 -2.12 2.82
C ILE A 91 -6.30 -2.54 3.41
N MET A 92 -5.24 -2.51 2.60
CA MET A 92 -3.92 -2.99 3.02
C MET A 92 -3.26 -2.10 4.08
N ILE A 93 -3.69 -0.85 4.23
CA ILE A 93 -3.15 0.07 5.24
C ILE A 93 -4.21 0.55 6.22
N HIS A 94 -5.34 -0.15 6.29
CA HIS A 94 -6.44 0.26 7.16
C HIS A 94 -6.02 0.32 8.62
N PRO A 95 -6.49 1.32 9.39
CA PRO A 95 -6.13 1.46 10.82
C PRO A 95 -6.54 0.27 11.69
N SER A 96 -7.52 -0.52 11.27
CA SER A 96 -7.92 -1.74 12.01
C SER A 96 -6.87 -2.84 11.93
N LEU A 97 -5.92 -2.73 10.98
CA LEU A 97 -4.80 -3.65 10.89
C LEU A 97 -3.64 -3.08 11.70
N GLN A 98 -2.83 -3.98 12.28
CA GLN A 98 -1.63 -3.55 12.97
C GLN A 98 -0.65 -2.96 11.95
N ASN A 99 -0.10 -1.77 12.25
CA ASN A 99 0.81 -1.08 11.32
C ASN A 99 2.05 -1.94 11.07
N ALA A 100 2.49 -1.99 9.80
CA ALA A 100 3.64 -2.82 9.40
C ALA A 100 4.91 -2.45 10.14
N TYR A 101 5.13 -1.17 10.42
CA TYR A 101 6.31 -0.74 11.17
C TYR A 101 6.25 -1.20 12.63
N THR A 102 5.06 -1.23 13.23
CA THR A 102 4.86 -1.78 14.56
C THR A 102 5.09 -3.29 14.57
N VAL A 103 4.66 -3.99 13.53
CA VAL A 103 4.91 -5.43 13.40
C VAL A 103 6.41 -5.72 13.35
N ALA A 104 7.18 -4.88 12.65
CA ALA A 104 8.62 -5.06 12.54
C ALA A 104 9.34 -4.94 13.88
N THR A 105 8.81 -4.13 14.81
CA THR A 105 9.43 -3.91 16.14
C THR A 105 8.82 -4.77 17.24
N GLU A 106 7.52 -5.03 17.21
CA GLU A 106 6.79 -5.69 18.31
C GLU A 106 6.24 -7.07 17.93
N GLY A 107 6.33 -7.45 16.66
CA GLY A 107 5.75 -8.70 16.16
C GLY A 107 4.24 -8.61 15.94
N VAL A 108 3.67 -9.70 15.46
CA VAL A 108 2.23 -9.77 15.18
C VAL A 108 1.46 -9.88 16.49
N GLN A 109 0.54 -8.93 16.72
CA GLN A 109 -0.28 -8.87 17.92
C GLN A 109 -1.72 -9.29 17.70
N GLN A 110 -2.20 -9.23 16.44
CA GLN A 110 -3.59 -9.47 16.11
C GLN A 110 -3.73 -10.49 15.01
N THR A 111 -4.58 -11.49 15.22
CA THR A 111 -4.93 -12.46 14.20
C THR A 111 -6.45 -12.65 14.20
N GLN A 112 -6.99 -13.11 13.08
CA GLN A 112 -8.40 -13.40 12.94
C GLN A 112 -8.56 -14.81 12.37
N SER A 113 -9.34 -15.65 13.03
CA SER A 113 -9.57 -16.98 12.51
C SER A 113 -10.63 -16.95 11.40
N VAL A 114 -10.43 -17.78 10.38
CA VAL A 114 -11.32 -17.94 9.24
C VAL A 114 -11.51 -19.43 8.95
N PHE A 115 -12.47 -19.76 8.10
CA PHE A 115 -12.75 -21.16 7.73
C PHE A 115 -12.98 -22.04 8.96
N PHE A 116 -13.85 -21.56 9.88
CA PHE A 116 -14.22 -22.27 11.11
C PHE A 116 -13.02 -22.61 12.02
N GLY A 117 -12.03 -21.70 12.02
CA GLY A 117 -10.83 -21.87 12.84
C GLY A 117 -9.71 -22.68 12.22
N LEU A 118 -9.86 -23.12 10.97
CA LEU A 118 -8.83 -23.89 10.28
C LEU A 118 -7.63 -23.03 9.87
N TYR A 119 -7.83 -21.73 9.74
CA TYR A 119 -6.77 -20.80 9.30
C TYR A 119 -6.89 -19.48 10.05
N HIS A 120 -5.76 -18.92 10.42
CA HIS A 120 -5.70 -17.61 11.09
C HIS A 120 -5.04 -16.60 10.17
N ILE A 121 -5.72 -15.46 9.94
CA ILE A 121 -5.18 -14.36 9.15
C ILE A 121 -4.58 -13.35 10.11
N ASP A 122 -3.32 -12.99 9.89
CA ASP A 122 -2.67 -11.92 10.65
C ASP A 122 -3.30 -10.58 10.27
N MET A 123 -3.81 -9.85 11.27
CA MET A 123 -4.42 -8.54 11.07
C MET A 123 -3.31 -7.48 11.01
N VAL A 124 -2.57 -7.49 9.91
CA VAL A 124 -1.37 -6.69 9.72
C VAL A 124 -1.50 -5.85 8.46
N GLY A 125 -1.16 -4.57 8.55
CA GLY A 125 -1.10 -3.68 7.40
C GLY A 125 0.19 -3.87 6.60
N TYR A 126 0.19 -3.35 5.38
CA TYR A 126 1.30 -3.51 4.45
C TYR A 126 1.95 -2.18 4.07
N GLN A 127 2.04 -1.28 5.06
CA GLN A 127 2.72 0.00 4.88
C GLN A 127 4.17 -0.23 4.45
N GLY A 128 4.59 0.43 3.40
CA GLY A 128 5.96 0.31 2.90
C GLY A 128 6.22 -0.90 1.99
N HIS A 129 5.25 -1.79 1.85
CA HIS A 129 5.39 -2.98 0.99
C HIS A 129 4.72 -2.71 -0.36
N VAL A 130 5.52 -2.60 -1.42
CA VAL A 130 5.04 -2.24 -2.76
C VAL A 130 4.55 -3.45 -3.54
N ILE A 131 5.32 -4.55 -3.53
CA ILE A 131 5.04 -5.72 -4.36
C ILE A 131 3.70 -6.38 -4.01
N PRO A 132 3.34 -6.57 -2.72
CA PRO A 132 2.04 -7.12 -2.39
C PRO A 132 0.87 -6.29 -2.93
N VAL A 133 1.01 -4.96 -2.92
CA VAL A 133 -0.03 -4.07 -3.44
C VAL A 133 -0.24 -4.27 -4.94
N VAL A 134 0.86 -4.35 -5.70
CA VAL A 134 0.80 -4.55 -7.15
C VAL A 134 0.16 -5.89 -7.49
N ILE A 135 0.54 -6.95 -6.77
CA ILE A 135 -0.04 -8.29 -6.98
C ILE A 135 -1.53 -8.31 -6.61
N ALA A 136 -1.90 -7.66 -5.51
CA ALA A 136 -3.31 -7.57 -5.09
C ALA A 136 -4.16 -6.90 -6.16
N VAL A 137 -3.68 -5.81 -6.73
CA VAL A 137 -4.40 -5.08 -7.79
C VAL A 137 -4.46 -5.91 -9.07
N TRP A 138 -3.42 -6.68 -9.37
CA TRP A 138 -3.45 -7.61 -10.52
C TRP A 138 -4.55 -8.65 -10.34
N ILE A 139 -4.67 -9.24 -9.15
CA ILE A 139 -5.75 -10.17 -8.84
C ILE A 139 -7.12 -9.50 -9.02
N LEU A 140 -7.24 -8.28 -8.51
CA LEU A 140 -8.46 -7.49 -8.68
C LEU A 140 -8.81 -7.33 -10.17
N SER A 141 -7.81 -7.00 -11.00
CA SER A 141 -8.04 -6.79 -12.43
C SER A 141 -8.53 -8.05 -13.12
N VAL A 142 -7.96 -9.20 -12.77
CA VAL A 142 -8.36 -10.49 -13.33
C VAL A 142 -9.80 -10.82 -12.92
N LEU A 143 -10.13 -10.66 -11.65
CA LEU A 143 -11.48 -10.93 -11.14
C LEU A 143 -12.52 -10.01 -11.76
N GLU A 144 -12.21 -8.72 -11.83
CA GLU A 144 -13.13 -7.73 -12.41
C GLU A 144 -13.44 -8.05 -13.87
N LYS A 145 -12.39 -8.36 -14.66
CA LYS A 145 -12.57 -8.68 -16.06
C LYS A 145 -13.40 -9.95 -16.25
N LYS A 146 -13.17 -10.98 -15.44
CA LYS A 146 -13.94 -12.23 -15.52
C LYS A 146 -15.38 -12.01 -15.12
N LEU A 147 -15.64 -11.24 -14.08
CA LEU A 147 -16.99 -10.97 -13.60
C LEU A 147 -17.79 -10.15 -14.60
N HIS A 148 -17.16 -9.19 -15.28
CA HIS A 148 -17.84 -8.45 -16.35
C HIS A 148 -18.36 -9.35 -17.46
N LYS A 149 -17.71 -10.48 -17.72
CA LYS A 149 -18.14 -11.43 -18.73
C LYS A 149 -19.27 -12.34 -18.27
N ILE A 150 -19.38 -12.59 -16.97
CA ILE A 150 -20.31 -13.56 -16.41
C ILE A 150 -21.58 -12.89 -15.86
N VAL A 151 -21.42 -11.74 -15.21
CA VAL A 151 -22.51 -11.04 -14.54
C VAL A 151 -23.38 -10.30 -15.54
N PRO A 152 -24.73 -10.39 -15.48
CA PRO A 152 -25.62 -9.60 -16.32
C PRO A 152 -25.41 -8.10 -16.14
N GLU A 153 -25.56 -7.32 -17.21
CA GLU A 153 -25.33 -5.87 -17.19
C GLU A 153 -26.07 -5.15 -16.08
N VAL A 154 -27.32 -5.58 -15.81
CA VAL A 154 -28.13 -4.93 -14.78
C VAL A 154 -27.50 -5.04 -13.41
N LEU A 155 -26.85 -6.16 -13.11
CA LEU A 155 -26.22 -6.44 -11.81
C LEU A 155 -24.73 -6.09 -11.78
N ASP A 156 -24.13 -5.87 -12.95
CA ASP A 156 -22.67 -5.66 -13.06
C ASP A 156 -22.19 -4.45 -12.26
N LEU A 157 -23.04 -3.42 -12.14
CA LEU A 157 -22.68 -2.21 -11.40
C LEU A 157 -22.46 -2.46 -9.89
N PHE A 158 -23.15 -3.46 -9.33
CA PHE A 158 -23.07 -3.79 -7.90
C PHE A 158 -22.23 -5.03 -7.63
N VAL A 159 -22.54 -6.11 -8.35
CA VAL A 159 -21.99 -7.45 -8.04
C VAL A 159 -20.50 -7.50 -8.34
N THR A 160 -20.09 -6.98 -9.50
CA THR A 160 -18.69 -7.03 -9.91
C THR A 160 -17.77 -6.28 -8.94
N PRO A 161 -18.03 -4.99 -8.59
CA PRO A 161 -17.19 -4.32 -7.60
C PRO A 161 -17.21 -4.99 -6.24
N LEU A 162 -18.38 -5.39 -5.76
CA LEU A 162 -18.53 -5.99 -4.44
C LEU A 162 -17.74 -7.29 -4.32
N VAL A 163 -17.93 -8.21 -5.26
CA VAL A 163 -17.26 -9.51 -5.24
C VAL A 163 -15.77 -9.35 -5.48
N SER A 164 -15.38 -8.50 -6.43
CA SER A 164 -13.97 -8.27 -6.76
C SER A 164 -13.19 -7.76 -5.54
N VAL A 165 -13.72 -6.73 -4.86
CA VAL A 165 -13.05 -6.14 -3.70
C VAL A 165 -13.02 -7.12 -2.54
N PHE A 166 -14.13 -7.78 -2.24
CA PHE A 166 -14.23 -8.69 -1.11
C PHE A 166 -13.27 -9.87 -1.26
N VAL A 167 -13.30 -10.54 -2.42
CA VAL A 167 -12.44 -11.70 -2.69
C VAL A 167 -10.98 -11.28 -2.74
N THR A 168 -10.67 -10.19 -3.42
CA THR A 168 -9.30 -9.69 -3.50
C THR A 168 -8.75 -9.32 -2.12
N GLY A 169 -9.56 -8.65 -1.29
CA GLY A 169 -9.18 -8.30 0.07
C GLY A 169 -8.83 -9.52 0.90
N TYR A 170 -9.67 -10.54 0.89
CA TYR A 170 -9.40 -11.78 1.61
C TYR A 170 -8.14 -12.49 1.11
N LEU A 171 -8.00 -12.64 -0.21
CA LEU A 171 -6.83 -13.29 -0.79
C LEU A 171 -5.55 -12.53 -0.46
N THR A 172 -5.60 -11.21 -0.51
CA THR A 172 -4.44 -10.39 -0.23
C THR A 172 -3.99 -10.54 1.23
N LEU A 173 -4.89 -10.41 2.17
CA LEU A 173 -4.54 -10.48 3.58
C LEU A 173 -4.19 -11.90 4.03
N SER A 174 -4.82 -12.91 3.43
CA SER A 174 -4.64 -14.29 3.88
C SER A 174 -3.48 -15.02 3.21
N ILE A 175 -3.20 -14.73 1.93
CA ILE A 175 -2.24 -15.51 1.14
C ILE A 175 -1.14 -14.63 0.55
N VAL A 176 -1.53 -13.64 -0.25
CA VAL A 176 -0.56 -12.83 -1.03
C VAL A 176 0.39 -12.07 -0.13
N GLY A 177 -0.14 -11.34 0.85
CA GLY A 177 0.67 -10.52 1.75
C GLY A 177 1.66 -11.34 2.57
N PRO A 178 1.20 -12.37 3.32
CA PRO A 178 2.10 -13.21 4.10
C PRO A 178 3.18 -13.90 3.27
N ILE A 179 2.86 -14.38 2.08
CA ILE A 179 3.85 -15.02 1.19
C ILE A 179 4.93 -14.02 0.79
N PHE A 180 4.55 -12.79 0.39
CA PHE A 180 5.52 -11.80 -0.03
C PHE A 180 6.35 -11.26 1.13
N VAL A 181 5.76 -11.10 2.30
CA VAL A 181 6.52 -10.71 3.51
C VAL A 181 7.53 -11.80 3.86
N TRP A 182 7.12 -13.06 3.80
CA TRP A 182 8.03 -14.18 4.03
C TRP A 182 9.19 -14.17 3.03
N ALA A 183 8.90 -13.96 1.74
CA ALA A 183 9.93 -13.90 0.70
C ALA A 183 10.89 -12.73 0.93
N GLU A 184 10.38 -11.57 1.29
CA GLU A 184 11.21 -10.40 1.61
C GLU A 184 12.13 -10.68 2.79
N ASN A 185 11.61 -11.29 3.84
CA ASN A 185 12.40 -11.65 5.02
C ASN A 185 13.48 -12.69 4.70
N ALA A 186 13.17 -13.65 3.83
CA ALA A 186 14.14 -14.65 3.38
C ALA A 186 15.28 -14.00 2.60
N ILE A 187 14.96 -13.05 1.71
CA ILE A 187 15.96 -12.32 0.94
C ILE A 187 16.85 -11.49 1.86
N LEU A 188 16.25 -10.76 2.82
CA LEU A 188 17.00 -9.97 3.78
C LEU A 188 17.91 -10.83 4.65
N GLY A 189 17.43 -11.98 5.05
CA GLY A 189 18.24 -12.94 5.80
C GLY A 189 19.44 -13.45 5.00
N ALA A 190 19.25 -13.71 3.71
CA ALA A 190 20.33 -14.13 2.82
C ALA A 190 21.38 -13.03 2.62
N ILE A 191 20.94 -11.77 2.54
CA ILE A 191 21.84 -10.63 2.35
C ILE A 191 22.68 -10.38 3.62
N GLN A 192 22.11 -10.62 4.79
CA GLN A 192 22.78 -10.40 6.07
C GLN A 192 23.85 -11.48 6.38
N TRP A 193 23.86 -12.58 5.64
CA TRP A 193 24.88 -13.64 5.73
C TRP A 193 26.00 -13.38 4.71
#